data_4260af5129e899324ef352adda0f5b74
#
_entry.id   4260af5129e899324ef352adda0f5b74
#
_cell.length_a   1.000
_cell.length_b   1.000
_cell.length_c   1.000
_cell.angle_alpha   90.00
_cell.angle_beta   90.00
_cell.angle_gamma   90.00
#
_symmetry.space_group_name_H-M   'P 1'
#
loop_
_entity.id
_entity.type
_entity.pdbx_description
1 polymer ?
#
loop_
_entity_poly.entity_id
_entity_poly.type
_entity_poly.pdbx_seq_one_letter_code
_entity_poly.pdbx_strand_id
1 'polypeptide(L)'
;MQSKNKSLFQGHARLCVSTWLMFILMLVATSCDRRQLWDEWDELVPVDINVNWSKSRFAEFDEGDAPTGMSVYAFDQTGKQQPAVMVTNDLEHVQLKLYDGEWNIFVFNQSVMEYASLQFSGMDKYASAQVETIPQASRWFSTSRAEWVTRSHSPWAEQTRANAETRADEYSLTTKQPIWFASDCHEGVIIDEDKIIREFTPHTRFDDGTFYTKSAIIKMGVKVHFNGYENLYTVRAVISGVAKSYNISQMHALTEMTAHELTGWKGTAVTDSTGYVETTFQTFGLVKGYSYKPDELYLHLDVMLVDGETIMTYDLPVGNQVRVSNENDIDLIIEVKDPLDLPKVNKTEEGNGFDITVSDWEDEINIDIDL
;
A
#
# COMPACT_ATOMS: atom_id res chain seq x y z
N MET A 1 26.74 68.05 -65.92
CA MET A 1 27.33 66.86 -65.31
C MET A 1 26.45 66.44 -64.11
N GLN A 2 25.18 66.15 -64.26
CA GLN A 2 24.24 65.89 -63.16
C GLN A 2 23.09 64.96 -63.56
N SER A 3 23.36 63.85 -64.32
CA SER A 3 22.25 62.99 -64.77
C SER A 3 22.52 61.49 -64.65
N LYS A 4 23.65 61.06 -64.09
CA LYS A 4 23.97 59.64 -64.02
C LYS A 4 23.81 58.94 -62.62
N ASN A 5 23.57 59.70 -61.56
CA ASN A 5 23.46 59.14 -60.21
C ASN A 5 22.08 58.74 -59.73
N LYS A 6 20.99 59.09 -60.46
CA LYS A 6 19.62 58.75 -60.04
C LYS A 6 19.20 57.33 -60.44
N SER A 7 19.84 56.65 -61.42
CA SER A 7 19.39 55.34 -61.87
C SER A 7 19.98 54.18 -61.04
N LEU A 8 21.12 54.43 -60.42
CA LEU A 8 21.75 53.37 -59.53
C LEU A 8 21.02 53.19 -58.20
N PHE A 9 20.49 54.29 -57.61
CA PHE A 9 19.75 54.22 -56.34
C PHE A 9 18.38 53.55 -56.48
N GLN A 10 17.73 53.64 -57.62
CA GLN A 10 16.44 52.97 -57.84
C GLN A 10 16.57 51.48 -58.09
N GLY A 11 17.71 51.01 -58.62
CA GLY A 11 17.97 49.56 -58.79
C GLY A 11 18.19 48.83 -57.48
N HIS A 12 18.96 49.41 -56.55
CA HIS A 12 19.23 48.80 -55.26
C HIS A 12 18.01 48.79 -54.33
N ALA A 13 17.18 49.79 -54.35
CA ALA A 13 15.92 49.82 -53.56
C ALA A 13 14.93 48.74 -54.01
N ARG A 14 14.84 48.48 -55.33
CA ARG A 14 13.95 47.43 -55.85
C ARG A 14 14.47 46.02 -55.55
N LEU A 15 15.79 45.80 -55.54
CA LEU A 15 16.39 44.53 -55.18
C LEU A 15 16.22 44.23 -53.67
N CYS A 16 16.39 45.21 -52.78
CA CYS A 16 16.16 45.06 -51.36
C CYS A 16 14.70 44.76 -51.02
N VAL A 17 13.74 45.36 -51.67
CA VAL A 17 12.31 45.11 -51.44
C VAL A 17 11.93 43.72 -51.94
N SER A 18 12.45 43.26 -53.07
CA SER A 18 12.20 41.93 -53.62
C SER A 18 12.78 40.82 -52.74
N THR A 19 13.99 41.00 -52.20
CA THR A 19 14.60 40.04 -51.26
C THR A 19 13.90 40.02 -49.93
N TRP A 20 13.42 41.12 -49.42
CA TRP A 20 12.62 41.19 -48.19
C TRP A 20 11.26 40.53 -48.37
N LEU A 21 10.62 40.72 -49.51
CA LEU A 21 9.33 40.07 -49.82
C LEU A 21 9.48 38.56 -49.92
N MET A 22 10.59 38.08 -50.51
CA MET A 22 10.90 36.65 -50.60
C MET A 22 11.19 36.02 -49.23
N PHE A 23 11.83 36.78 -48.33
CA PHE A 23 12.11 36.33 -46.97
C PHE A 23 10.81 36.23 -46.12
N ILE A 24 9.89 37.20 -46.29
CA ILE A 24 8.58 37.17 -45.68
C ILE A 24 7.73 36.02 -46.23
N LEU A 25 7.80 35.74 -47.54
CA LEU A 25 7.09 34.61 -48.13
C LEU A 25 7.63 33.24 -47.65
N MET A 26 8.96 33.11 -47.46
CA MET A 26 9.56 31.92 -46.85
C MET A 26 9.14 31.75 -45.38
N LEU A 27 9.06 32.81 -44.58
CA LEU A 27 8.62 32.78 -43.20
C LEU A 27 7.15 32.37 -43.08
N VAL A 28 6.30 32.78 -44.02
CA VAL A 28 4.89 32.40 -44.05
C VAL A 28 4.72 30.95 -44.52
N ALA A 29 5.57 30.46 -45.44
CA ALA A 29 5.52 29.08 -45.91
C ALA A 29 6.01 28.05 -44.86
N THR A 30 6.92 28.46 -43.96
CA THR A 30 7.37 27.60 -42.85
C THR A 30 6.45 27.64 -41.62
N SER A 31 5.49 28.60 -41.62
CA SER A 31 4.53 28.75 -40.51
C SER A 31 3.27 27.89 -40.63
N CYS A 32 3.15 27.08 -41.67
CA CYS A 32 1.97 26.24 -41.91
C CYS A 32 2.15 24.75 -41.64
N ASP A 33 3.20 24.36 -40.89
CA ASP A 33 3.19 23.04 -40.27
C ASP A 33 2.53 23.19 -38.89
N ARG A 34 1.32 23.70 -38.87
CA ARG A 34 0.41 23.40 -37.76
C ARG A 34 0.13 21.90 -37.86
N ARG A 35 0.75 21.08 -36.99
CA ARG A 35 0.19 19.82 -36.63
C ARG A 35 -1.32 19.99 -36.47
N GLN A 36 -2.05 19.26 -37.26
CA GLN A 36 -3.50 19.24 -37.15
C GLN A 36 -3.84 18.80 -35.73
N LEU A 37 -4.28 19.71 -34.89
CA LEU A 37 -4.70 19.43 -33.50
C LEU A 37 -5.91 18.45 -33.43
N TRP A 38 -6.38 17.97 -34.56
CA TRP A 38 -7.56 17.14 -34.68
C TRP A 38 -7.25 15.67 -34.98
N ASP A 39 -6.06 15.34 -35.50
CA ASP A 39 -5.73 13.95 -35.85
C ASP A 39 -5.30 13.09 -34.65
N GLU A 40 -4.91 13.72 -33.52
CA GLU A 40 -4.50 12.97 -32.32
C GLU A 40 -5.68 12.36 -31.54
N TRP A 41 -6.91 12.82 -31.74
CA TRP A 41 -8.08 12.34 -31.02
C TRP A 41 -8.82 11.22 -31.74
N ASP A 42 -8.63 11.09 -33.06
CA ASP A 42 -9.27 10.05 -33.87
C ASP A 42 -8.50 8.69 -33.81
N GLU A 43 -7.31 8.67 -33.22
CA GLU A 43 -6.47 7.47 -33.12
C GLU A 43 -6.63 6.71 -31.78
N LEU A 44 -7.47 7.21 -30.88
CA LEU A 44 -7.68 6.53 -29.58
C LEU A 44 -8.67 5.37 -29.73
N VAL A 45 -8.17 4.18 -29.45
CA VAL A 45 -8.96 2.94 -29.43
C VAL A 45 -9.69 2.79 -28.10
N PRO A 46 -11.01 2.60 -28.10
CA PRO A 46 -11.71 2.27 -26.86
C PRO A 46 -11.38 0.84 -26.42
N VAL A 47 -10.87 0.69 -25.20
CA VAL A 47 -10.48 -0.58 -24.60
C VAL A 47 -11.42 -0.88 -23.44
N ASP A 48 -12.19 -1.94 -23.56
CA ASP A 48 -13.08 -2.41 -22.50
C ASP A 48 -12.30 -3.32 -21.52
N ILE A 49 -12.34 -2.97 -20.26
CA ILE A 49 -11.72 -3.72 -19.18
C ILE A 49 -12.83 -4.21 -18.25
N ASN A 50 -12.87 -5.51 -18.03
CA ASN A 50 -13.72 -6.16 -17.06
C ASN A 50 -12.91 -6.56 -15.83
N VAL A 51 -13.52 -6.51 -14.65
CA VAL A 51 -12.85 -6.87 -13.39
C VAL A 51 -13.68 -7.87 -12.61
N ASN A 52 -13.04 -8.93 -12.17
CA ASN A 52 -13.63 -9.98 -11.36
C ASN A 52 -12.96 -9.98 -9.97
N TRP A 53 -13.74 -9.64 -8.95
CA TRP A 53 -13.28 -9.52 -7.56
C TRP A 53 -13.43 -10.79 -6.73
N SER A 54 -13.82 -11.91 -7.32
CA SER A 54 -14.10 -13.15 -6.57
C SER A 54 -12.94 -13.69 -5.74
N LYS A 55 -11.70 -13.31 -6.08
CA LYS A 55 -10.48 -13.71 -5.35
C LYS A 55 -9.92 -12.59 -4.45
N SER A 56 -10.61 -11.47 -4.36
CA SER A 56 -10.17 -10.30 -3.58
C SER A 56 -10.47 -10.40 -2.09
N ARG A 57 -11.30 -11.37 -1.67
CA ARG A 57 -11.76 -11.56 -0.29
C ARG A 57 -12.66 -10.45 0.25
N PHE A 58 -13.21 -9.59 -0.59
CA PHE A 58 -14.10 -8.51 -0.14
C PHE A 58 -15.38 -9.00 0.55
N ALA A 59 -15.83 -10.22 0.25
CA ALA A 59 -16.98 -10.83 0.92
C ALA A 59 -16.71 -11.25 2.38
N GLU A 60 -15.45 -11.26 2.83
CA GLU A 60 -15.05 -11.62 4.19
C GLU A 60 -15.05 -10.39 5.12
N PHE A 61 -15.31 -9.21 4.58
CA PHE A 61 -15.25 -7.95 5.29
C PHE A 61 -16.66 -7.47 5.65
N ASP A 62 -16.74 -6.58 6.63
CA ASP A 62 -18.02 -5.99 7.04
C ASP A 62 -18.67 -5.18 5.91
N GLU A 63 -20.01 -5.09 5.88
CA GLU A 63 -20.74 -4.44 4.78
C GLU A 63 -20.33 -2.98 4.51
N GLY A 64 -19.79 -2.28 5.51
CA GLY A 64 -19.30 -0.90 5.38
C GLY A 64 -17.96 -0.77 4.66
N ASP A 65 -17.28 -1.87 4.44
CA ASP A 65 -15.90 -1.90 3.96
C ASP A 65 -15.76 -2.46 2.53
N ALA A 66 -16.89 -2.75 1.88
CA ALA A 66 -16.89 -3.15 0.48
C ALA A 66 -16.33 -2.02 -0.42
N PRO A 67 -15.55 -2.35 -1.47
CA PRO A 67 -15.02 -1.34 -2.37
C PRO A 67 -16.16 -0.58 -3.05
N THR A 68 -16.03 0.74 -3.14
CA THR A 68 -17.00 1.64 -3.75
C THR A 68 -16.68 1.98 -5.20
N GLY A 69 -15.53 1.51 -5.70
CA GLY A 69 -15.06 1.76 -7.04
C GLY A 69 -13.73 1.07 -7.35
N MET A 70 -13.17 1.39 -8.50
CA MET A 70 -11.87 0.89 -8.93
C MET A 70 -11.05 1.97 -9.63
N SER A 71 -9.73 1.77 -9.63
CA SER A 71 -8.75 2.55 -10.40
C SER A 71 -8.05 1.66 -11.41
N VAL A 72 -7.95 2.13 -12.62
CA VAL A 72 -7.21 1.50 -13.71
C VAL A 72 -6.11 2.43 -14.20
N TYR A 73 -4.91 1.91 -14.30
CA TYR A 73 -3.72 2.61 -14.78
C TYR A 73 -3.14 1.85 -15.97
N ALA A 74 -3.01 2.52 -17.11
CA ALA A 74 -2.36 1.98 -18.29
C ALA A 74 -1.11 2.79 -18.63
N PHE A 75 0.00 2.10 -18.85
CA PHE A 75 1.33 2.66 -19.08
C PHE A 75 1.82 2.23 -20.46
N ASP A 76 2.13 3.20 -21.31
CA ASP A 76 2.79 2.96 -22.58
C ASP A 76 4.19 2.36 -22.34
N GLN A 77 4.48 1.20 -22.93
CA GLN A 77 5.79 0.56 -22.80
C GLN A 77 6.94 1.39 -23.34
N THR A 78 6.69 2.27 -24.31
CA THR A 78 7.74 3.14 -24.84
C THR A 78 8.11 4.27 -23.88
N GLY A 79 7.31 4.52 -22.86
CA GLY A 79 7.47 5.59 -21.88
C GLY A 79 7.35 7.00 -22.48
N LYS A 80 6.79 7.14 -23.68
CA LYS A 80 6.61 8.42 -24.37
C LYS A 80 5.33 9.14 -23.91
N GLN A 81 4.37 8.39 -23.40
CA GLN A 81 3.10 8.92 -22.98
C GLN A 81 2.97 8.91 -21.44
N GLN A 82 2.21 9.84 -20.91
CA GLN A 82 1.81 9.83 -19.52
C GLN A 82 0.85 8.65 -19.29
N PRO A 83 0.83 8.05 -18.09
CA PRO A 83 -0.13 6.99 -17.77
C PRO A 83 -1.58 7.45 -18.04
N ALA A 84 -2.35 6.62 -18.71
CA ALA A 84 -3.78 6.80 -18.79
C ALA A 84 -4.42 6.26 -17.50
N VAL A 85 -5.18 7.11 -16.80
CA VAL A 85 -5.77 6.78 -15.51
C VAL A 85 -7.28 6.96 -15.59
N MET A 86 -8.02 5.94 -15.15
CA MET A 86 -9.47 6.00 -14.99
C MET A 86 -9.85 5.56 -13.59
N VAL A 87 -10.67 6.37 -12.93
CA VAL A 87 -11.29 6.05 -11.64
C VAL A 87 -12.80 6.01 -11.86
N THR A 88 -13.43 4.94 -11.43
CA THR A 88 -14.87 4.73 -11.62
C THR A 88 -15.51 4.09 -10.39
N ASN A 89 -16.80 4.36 -10.20
CA ASN A 89 -17.63 3.66 -9.21
C ASN A 89 -18.26 2.37 -9.76
N ASP A 90 -18.06 2.07 -11.04
CA ASP A 90 -18.40 0.78 -11.61
C ASP A 90 -17.31 -0.23 -11.18
N LEU A 91 -17.71 -1.31 -10.52
CA LEU A 91 -16.81 -2.35 -10.02
C LEU A 91 -16.55 -3.47 -11.03
N GLU A 92 -17.32 -3.54 -12.09
CA GLU A 92 -17.25 -4.66 -13.02
C GLU A 92 -16.64 -4.27 -14.36
N HIS A 93 -16.85 -3.02 -14.78
CA HIS A 93 -16.51 -2.59 -16.12
C HIS A 93 -16.00 -1.15 -16.18
N VAL A 94 -14.97 -0.93 -17.01
CA VAL A 94 -14.47 0.41 -17.35
C VAL A 94 -13.96 0.44 -18.79
N GLN A 95 -14.18 1.57 -19.47
CA GLN A 95 -13.64 1.80 -20.80
C GLN A 95 -12.52 2.84 -20.73
N LEU A 96 -11.32 2.46 -21.17
CA LEU A 96 -10.20 3.36 -21.42
C LEU A 96 -10.14 3.75 -22.90
N LYS A 97 -9.49 4.89 -23.19
CA LYS A 97 -9.13 5.27 -24.54
C LYS A 97 -7.60 5.30 -24.63
N LEU A 98 -7.03 4.40 -25.40
CA LEU A 98 -5.59 4.23 -25.54
C LEU A 98 -5.17 4.36 -27.00
N TYR A 99 -3.95 4.81 -27.27
CA TYR A 99 -3.36 4.74 -28.59
C TYR A 99 -2.98 3.30 -28.95
N ASP A 100 -2.84 3.04 -30.23
CA ASP A 100 -2.22 1.81 -30.71
C ASP A 100 -0.85 1.62 -30.11
N GLY A 101 -0.55 0.39 -29.74
CA GLY A 101 0.75 0.05 -29.14
C GLY A 101 0.67 -1.00 -28.05
N GLU A 102 1.77 -1.14 -27.34
CA GLU A 102 1.93 -2.08 -26.26
C GLU A 102 1.85 -1.37 -24.90
N TRP A 103 0.97 -1.89 -24.04
CA TRP A 103 0.62 -1.27 -22.76
C TRP A 103 0.79 -2.25 -21.61
N ASN A 104 1.20 -1.73 -20.46
CA ASN A 104 1.14 -2.43 -19.19
C ASN A 104 0.00 -1.83 -18.38
N ILE A 105 -0.89 -2.68 -17.87
CA ILE A 105 -2.12 -2.24 -17.22
C ILE A 105 -2.21 -2.90 -15.84
N PHE A 106 -2.58 -2.13 -14.82
CA PHE A 106 -3.01 -2.69 -13.55
C PHE A 106 -4.31 -2.06 -13.06
N VAL A 107 -5.02 -2.84 -12.27
CA VAL A 107 -6.30 -2.48 -11.66
C VAL A 107 -6.21 -2.70 -10.16
N PHE A 108 -6.80 -1.83 -9.38
CA PHE A 108 -7.02 -2.02 -7.95
C PHE A 108 -8.32 -1.37 -7.49
N ASN A 109 -8.83 -1.80 -6.32
CA ASN A 109 -10.07 -1.26 -5.77
C ASN A 109 -9.89 0.18 -5.29
N GLN A 110 -10.94 0.97 -5.39
CA GLN A 110 -11.04 2.37 -4.93
C GLN A 110 -10.09 3.37 -5.62
N SER A 111 -10.21 4.63 -5.28
CA SER A 111 -9.27 5.69 -5.64
C SER A 111 -8.11 5.74 -4.64
N VAL A 112 -6.93 6.15 -5.09
CA VAL A 112 -5.76 6.38 -4.22
C VAL A 112 -6.04 7.33 -3.05
N MET A 113 -7.02 8.21 -3.20
CA MET A 113 -7.41 9.22 -2.20
C MET A 113 -8.34 8.68 -1.11
N GLU A 114 -8.91 7.49 -1.30
CA GLU A 114 -9.90 6.91 -0.37
C GLU A 114 -9.28 5.98 0.69
N TYR A 115 -7.98 5.72 0.58
CA TYR A 115 -7.28 4.86 1.52
C TYR A 115 -6.79 5.63 2.76
N ALA A 116 -7.42 5.40 3.90
CA ALA A 116 -7.05 6.03 5.17
C ALA A 116 -5.79 5.44 5.83
N SER A 117 -5.37 4.22 5.43
CA SER A 117 -4.22 3.51 6.01
C SER A 117 -3.06 3.31 5.05
N LEU A 118 -3.21 3.73 3.79
CA LEU A 118 -2.25 3.48 2.73
C LEU A 118 -1.86 4.77 2.02
N GLN A 119 -0.62 4.82 1.54
CA GLN A 119 -0.15 5.85 0.61
C GLN A 119 0.48 5.21 -0.61
N PHE A 120 0.40 5.89 -1.75
CA PHE A 120 0.88 5.41 -3.04
C PHE A 120 2.07 6.24 -3.49
N SER A 121 3.05 5.58 -4.12
CA SER A 121 4.23 6.23 -4.68
C SER A 121 4.66 5.55 -5.97
N GLY A 122 5.47 6.24 -6.78
CA GLY A 122 5.97 5.71 -8.05
C GLY A 122 4.89 5.43 -9.11
N MET A 123 3.70 6.04 -8.97
CA MET A 123 2.54 5.82 -9.84
C MET A 123 2.68 6.42 -11.25
N ASP A 124 3.77 7.10 -11.52
CA ASP A 124 4.14 7.62 -12.85
C ASP A 124 4.78 6.56 -13.76
N LYS A 125 5.19 5.41 -13.20
CA LYS A 125 5.83 4.32 -13.94
C LYS A 125 5.33 2.97 -13.46
N TYR A 126 5.01 2.08 -14.39
CA TYR A 126 4.51 0.74 -14.10
C TYR A 126 5.37 -0.04 -13.10
N ALA A 127 6.66 -0.17 -13.36
CA ALA A 127 7.56 -0.99 -12.54
C ALA A 127 7.79 -0.45 -11.11
N SER A 128 7.59 0.86 -10.90
CA SER A 128 7.81 1.51 -9.60
C SER A 128 6.55 1.76 -8.80
N ALA A 129 5.37 1.42 -9.36
CA ALA A 129 4.09 1.63 -8.69
C ALA A 129 4.00 0.76 -7.42
N GLN A 130 3.87 1.42 -6.29
CA GLN A 130 3.81 0.76 -4.99
C GLN A 130 2.81 1.42 -4.05
N VAL A 131 2.33 0.62 -3.13
CA VAL A 131 1.48 1.03 -2.02
C VAL A 131 2.17 0.68 -0.71
N GLU A 132 2.12 1.56 0.26
CA GLU A 132 2.74 1.37 1.58
C GLU A 132 1.82 1.81 2.71
N THR A 133 2.05 1.24 3.89
CA THR A 133 1.33 1.59 5.11
C THR A 133 1.85 2.90 5.69
N ILE A 134 0.94 3.75 6.17
CA ILE A 134 1.29 5.05 6.76
C ILE A 134 1.67 4.92 8.24
N PRO A 135 2.52 5.81 8.76
CA PRO A 135 2.89 5.84 10.17
C PRO A 135 1.68 5.99 11.10
N GLN A 136 1.74 5.35 12.26
CA GLN A 136 0.73 5.41 13.31
C GLN A 136 1.37 5.63 14.68
N ALA A 137 0.76 6.48 15.50
CA ALA A 137 1.15 6.63 16.89
C ALA A 137 0.81 5.36 17.67
N SER A 138 1.80 4.75 18.33
CA SER A 138 1.58 3.57 19.17
C SER A 138 1.09 3.95 20.58
N ARG A 139 0.23 3.11 21.18
CA ARG A 139 -0.40 3.30 22.49
C ARG A 139 0.11 2.30 23.53
N TRP A 140 1.43 2.22 23.72
CA TRP A 140 2.00 1.30 24.70
C TRP A 140 1.71 1.68 26.16
N PHE A 141 1.73 0.67 27.06
CA PHE A 141 1.68 0.90 28.50
C PHE A 141 2.99 1.51 29.03
N SER A 142 4.13 1.07 28.50
CA SER A 142 5.43 1.56 28.94
C SER A 142 5.69 2.98 28.45
N THR A 143 6.26 3.78 29.33
CA THR A 143 6.45 5.23 29.18
C THR A 143 7.45 5.63 28.13
N SER A 144 8.21 4.70 27.55
CA SER A 144 9.30 5.02 26.64
C SER A 144 9.36 4.10 25.43
N ARG A 145 8.83 4.59 24.30
CA ARG A 145 9.02 4.00 22.97
C ARG A 145 10.50 3.77 22.63
N ALA A 146 11.34 4.71 23.02
CA ALA A 146 12.78 4.65 22.79
C ALA A 146 13.42 3.47 23.52
N GLU A 147 13.01 3.18 24.74
CA GLU A 147 13.52 2.03 25.51
C GLU A 147 13.18 0.70 24.88
N TRP A 148 11.98 0.59 24.32
CA TRP A 148 11.56 -0.64 23.65
C TRP A 148 12.40 -0.88 22.39
N VAL A 149 12.54 0.12 21.51
CA VAL A 149 13.37 0.01 20.31
C VAL A 149 14.81 -0.25 20.62
N THR A 150 15.36 0.37 21.67
CA THR A 150 16.76 0.17 22.06
C THR A 150 17.03 -1.22 22.64
N ARG A 151 16.03 -1.87 23.25
CA ARG A 151 16.15 -3.22 23.82
C ARG A 151 15.87 -4.32 22.79
N SER A 152 15.02 -4.06 21.78
CA SER A 152 14.69 -5.06 20.79
C SER A 152 15.87 -5.40 19.89
N HIS A 153 16.04 -6.69 19.64
CA HIS A 153 17.03 -7.26 18.71
C HIS A 153 16.45 -7.57 17.34
N SER A 154 15.23 -7.12 17.06
CA SER A 154 14.62 -7.35 15.74
C SER A 154 15.33 -6.56 14.64
N PRO A 155 15.44 -7.11 13.41
CA PRO A 155 16.02 -6.40 12.27
C PRO A 155 15.28 -5.09 11.97
N TRP A 156 13.99 -5.03 12.25
CA TRP A 156 13.20 -3.81 12.14
C TRP A 156 13.64 -2.74 13.14
N ALA A 157 13.91 -3.10 14.40
CA ALA A 157 14.41 -2.17 15.40
C ALA A 157 15.79 -1.65 15.03
N GLU A 158 16.65 -2.47 14.44
CA GLU A 158 17.96 -2.06 13.93
C GLU A 158 17.81 -1.06 12.77
N GLN A 159 16.93 -1.32 11.82
CA GLN A 159 16.63 -0.40 10.73
C GLN A 159 16.05 0.92 11.24
N THR A 160 15.16 0.86 12.23
CA THR A 160 14.58 2.07 12.85
C THR A 160 15.63 2.88 13.58
N ARG A 161 16.57 2.25 14.32
CA ARG A 161 17.70 2.94 14.97
C ARG A 161 18.62 3.62 13.95
N ALA A 162 18.96 2.94 12.86
CA ALA A 162 19.79 3.50 11.80
C ALA A 162 19.15 4.73 11.15
N ASN A 163 17.81 4.70 10.96
CA ASN A 163 17.06 5.83 10.43
C ASN A 163 16.90 6.96 11.46
N ALA A 164 16.96 6.65 12.77
CA ALA A 164 16.82 7.61 13.86
C ALA A 164 17.97 8.61 13.94
N GLU A 165 19.18 8.19 13.63
CA GLU A 165 20.35 9.05 13.63
C GLU A 165 20.27 10.16 12.57
N THR A 166 19.42 9.99 11.56
CA THR A 166 19.26 10.93 10.44
C THR A 166 18.04 11.86 10.53
N ARG A 167 17.08 11.60 11.44
CA ARG A 167 15.86 12.41 11.61
C ARG A 167 15.48 12.55 13.07
N ALA A 168 15.75 13.70 13.64
CA ALA A 168 15.53 14.00 15.07
C ALA A 168 14.06 14.16 15.48
N ASP A 169 13.13 14.24 14.53
CA ASP A 169 11.75 14.58 14.80
C ASP A 169 10.79 13.50 14.27
N GLU A 170 9.97 12.99 15.18
CA GLU A 170 8.75 12.22 14.93
C GLU A 170 8.92 10.75 14.49
N TYR A 171 9.20 9.87 15.45
CA TYR A 171 9.14 8.42 15.23
C TYR A 171 7.77 7.86 15.54
N SER A 172 7.03 7.58 14.49
CA SER A 172 6.01 6.55 14.53
C SER A 172 6.72 5.19 14.42
N LEU A 173 6.84 4.47 15.53
CA LEU A 173 7.46 3.14 15.56
C LEU A 173 6.60 2.07 14.88
N THR A 174 5.36 2.36 14.63
CA THR A 174 4.40 1.46 14.01
C THR A 174 3.74 2.12 12.82
N THR A 175 3.17 1.30 11.95
CA THR A 175 2.31 1.75 10.85
C THR A 175 0.90 1.22 11.03
N LYS A 176 -0.07 1.88 10.40
CA LYS A 176 -1.44 1.37 10.32
C LYS A 176 -1.43 0.02 9.60
N GLN A 177 -2.31 -0.86 10.01
CA GLN A 177 -2.54 -2.09 9.26
C GLN A 177 -3.15 -1.75 7.90
N PRO A 178 -2.70 -2.41 6.81
CA PRO A 178 -3.29 -2.19 5.50
C PRO A 178 -4.71 -2.79 5.48
N ILE A 179 -5.63 -2.10 4.82
CA ILE A 179 -7.02 -2.54 4.70
C ILE A 179 -7.42 -2.52 3.22
N TRP A 180 -8.16 -3.53 2.76
CA TRP A 180 -8.93 -3.51 1.50
C TRP A 180 -8.13 -3.30 0.21
N PHE A 181 -6.93 -3.76 0.08
CA PHE A 181 -6.18 -3.65 -1.15
C PHE A 181 -6.19 -4.97 -1.93
N ALA A 182 -6.82 -4.95 -3.11
CA ALA A 182 -6.77 -6.04 -4.08
C ALA A 182 -6.41 -5.48 -5.45
N SER A 183 -5.57 -6.19 -6.18
CA SER A 183 -5.08 -5.76 -7.48
C SER A 183 -4.89 -6.93 -8.44
N ASP A 184 -4.79 -6.60 -9.71
CA ASP A 184 -4.30 -7.47 -10.78
C ASP A 184 -3.54 -6.64 -11.79
N CYS A 185 -2.63 -7.25 -12.53
CA CYS A 185 -1.81 -6.58 -13.53
C CYS A 185 -1.56 -7.46 -14.75
N HIS A 186 -1.45 -6.80 -15.91
CA HIS A 186 -1.11 -7.43 -17.18
C HIS A 186 -0.06 -6.60 -17.91
N GLU A 187 1.00 -7.26 -18.37
CA GLU A 187 2.05 -6.67 -19.16
C GLU A 187 1.90 -7.05 -20.63
N GLY A 188 2.36 -6.18 -21.53
CA GLY A 188 2.41 -6.46 -22.95
C GLY A 188 1.03 -6.57 -23.62
N VAL A 189 0.04 -5.80 -23.14
CA VAL A 189 -1.28 -5.74 -23.78
C VAL A 189 -1.16 -4.95 -25.07
N ILE A 190 -1.41 -5.60 -26.20
CA ILE A 190 -1.36 -4.98 -27.54
C ILE A 190 -2.73 -4.41 -27.88
N ILE A 191 -2.77 -3.13 -28.16
CA ILE A 191 -3.94 -2.39 -28.64
C ILE A 191 -3.73 -2.08 -30.12
N ASP A 192 -4.70 -2.46 -30.96
CA ASP A 192 -4.70 -2.26 -32.41
C ASP A 192 -6.10 -1.80 -32.83
N GLU A 193 -6.21 -0.85 -33.79
CA GLU A 193 -7.48 -0.32 -34.28
C GLU A 193 -8.42 -1.40 -34.82
N ASP A 194 -7.89 -2.41 -35.50
CA ASP A 194 -8.70 -3.46 -36.14
C ASP A 194 -8.98 -4.65 -35.23
N LYS A 195 -8.21 -4.83 -34.17
CA LYS A 195 -8.32 -5.93 -33.22
C LYS A 195 -7.70 -5.51 -31.91
N ILE A 196 -8.42 -5.68 -30.86
CA ILE A 196 -7.79 -5.81 -29.53
C ILE A 196 -7.05 -7.15 -29.57
N ILE A 197 -5.86 -7.16 -30.18
CA ILE A 197 -4.99 -8.34 -30.22
C ILE A 197 -4.30 -8.41 -28.88
N ARG A 198 -4.48 -9.53 -28.27
CA ARG A 198 -4.02 -9.83 -26.92
C ARG A 198 -2.94 -10.90 -27.04
N GLU A 199 -1.71 -10.48 -27.31
CA GLU A 199 -0.57 -11.37 -27.14
C GLU A 199 -0.08 -11.31 -25.70
N PHE A 200 0.13 -12.47 -25.11
CA PHE A 200 0.45 -12.64 -23.71
C PHE A 200 1.87 -13.12 -23.49
N THR A 201 2.48 -12.61 -22.44
CA THR A 201 3.53 -13.36 -21.78
C THR A 201 2.93 -14.66 -21.15
N PRO A 202 3.67 -15.78 -21.10
CA PRO A 202 3.14 -17.11 -20.75
C PRO A 202 2.47 -17.24 -19.37
N HIS A 203 2.42 -16.17 -18.58
CA HIS A 203 1.96 -16.20 -17.19
C HIS A 203 0.61 -15.51 -16.94
N THR A 204 0.03 -14.87 -17.96
CA THR A 204 -1.22 -14.11 -17.80
C THR A 204 -2.26 -14.54 -18.84
N ARG A 205 -3.44 -14.93 -18.38
CA ARG A 205 -4.60 -15.18 -19.23
C ARG A 205 -5.46 -13.93 -19.24
N PHE A 206 -5.35 -13.14 -20.29
CA PHE A 206 -6.24 -12.01 -20.57
C PHE A 206 -7.07 -12.28 -21.83
N ASP A 207 -7.53 -13.53 -21.97
CA ASP A 207 -8.18 -13.98 -23.20
C ASP A 207 -9.50 -13.25 -23.50
N ASP A 208 -10.10 -12.58 -22.48
CA ASP A 208 -11.41 -11.94 -22.55
C ASP A 208 -11.45 -10.47 -22.06
N GLY A 209 -10.31 -9.85 -21.79
CA GLY A 209 -10.25 -8.49 -21.23
C GLY A 209 -10.58 -8.41 -19.74
N THR A 210 -10.54 -9.54 -19.02
CA THR A 210 -10.92 -9.60 -17.62
C THR A 210 -9.70 -9.66 -16.70
N PHE A 211 -9.63 -8.75 -15.75
CA PHE A 211 -8.71 -8.78 -14.63
C PHE A 211 -9.31 -9.61 -13.49
N TYR A 212 -8.54 -10.54 -12.96
CA TYR A 212 -8.92 -11.39 -11.82
C TYR A 212 -8.16 -10.97 -10.58
N THR A 213 -8.63 -9.93 -9.96
CA THR A 213 -7.97 -9.29 -8.81
C THR A 213 -7.81 -10.25 -7.63
N LYS A 214 -6.68 -10.12 -6.95
CA LYS A 214 -6.37 -10.88 -5.74
C LYS A 214 -6.09 -9.91 -4.60
N SER A 215 -6.46 -10.32 -3.38
CA SER A 215 -6.06 -9.58 -2.20
C SER A 215 -4.53 -9.55 -2.08
N ALA A 216 -3.97 -8.36 -1.94
CA ALA A 216 -2.59 -8.15 -1.55
C ALA A 216 -2.40 -8.24 -0.03
N ILE A 217 -3.50 -8.34 0.70
CA ILE A 217 -3.54 -8.36 2.16
C ILE A 217 -3.61 -9.82 2.64
N ILE A 218 -2.76 -10.12 3.61
CA ILE A 218 -2.76 -11.38 4.36
C ILE A 218 -3.31 -11.11 5.75
N LYS A 219 -4.27 -11.90 6.20
CA LYS A 219 -4.78 -11.89 7.56
C LYS A 219 -4.04 -12.92 8.41
N MET A 220 -3.43 -12.45 9.48
CA MET A 220 -2.62 -13.28 10.38
C MET A 220 -3.26 -13.35 11.76
N GLY A 221 -3.30 -14.54 12.34
CA GLY A 221 -3.66 -14.77 13.74
C GLY A 221 -2.43 -14.79 14.64
N VAL A 222 -2.58 -14.33 15.87
CA VAL A 222 -1.58 -14.46 16.95
C VAL A 222 -2.24 -15.06 18.16
N LYS A 223 -1.63 -16.10 18.72
CA LYS A 223 -2.08 -16.79 19.94
C LYS A 223 -0.93 -16.94 20.92
N VAL A 224 -1.13 -16.54 22.17
CA VAL A 224 -0.12 -16.61 23.23
C VAL A 224 -0.71 -17.31 24.45
N HIS A 225 -0.05 -18.35 24.94
CA HIS A 225 -0.46 -19.14 26.10
C HIS A 225 0.19 -18.63 27.38
N PHE A 226 -0.56 -18.73 28.50
CA PHE A 226 -0.11 -18.27 29.82
C PHE A 226 -0.37 -19.31 30.90
N ASN A 227 0.60 -19.40 31.83
CA ASN A 227 0.39 -19.92 33.17
C ASN A 227 0.15 -18.75 34.13
N GLY A 228 -0.70 -18.93 35.16
CA GLY A 228 -1.11 -17.83 36.02
C GLY A 228 -2.10 -16.89 35.32
N TYR A 229 -2.88 -17.41 34.38
CA TYR A 229 -3.82 -16.64 33.55
C TYR A 229 -4.82 -15.83 34.38
N GLU A 230 -5.17 -16.30 35.58
CA GLU A 230 -6.02 -15.59 36.54
C GLU A 230 -5.46 -14.24 37.02
N ASN A 231 -4.15 -14.01 36.80
CA ASN A 231 -3.47 -12.75 37.13
C ASN A 231 -3.40 -11.78 35.94
N LEU A 232 -3.86 -12.18 34.76
CA LEU A 232 -3.85 -11.37 33.56
C LEU A 232 -5.02 -10.38 33.58
N TYR A 233 -4.75 -9.08 33.43
CA TYR A 233 -5.78 -8.05 33.28
C TYR A 233 -5.98 -7.69 31.80
N THR A 234 -4.91 -7.29 31.09
CA THR A 234 -5.00 -6.94 29.66
C THR A 234 -3.63 -7.08 28.99
N VAL A 235 -3.63 -7.11 27.66
CA VAL A 235 -2.41 -7.19 26.86
C VAL A 235 -2.39 -6.12 25.77
N ARG A 236 -1.19 -5.67 25.43
CA ARG A 236 -0.88 -4.91 24.23
C ARG A 236 0.32 -5.51 23.55
N ALA A 237 0.32 -5.50 22.23
CA ALA A 237 1.47 -6.04 21.50
C ALA A 237 1.74 -5.27 20.22
N VAL A 238 2.98 -5.43 19.76
CA VAL A 238 3.42 -5.03 18.41
C VAL A 238 4.07 -6.22 17.75
N ILE A 239 3.69 -6.50 16.52
CA ILE A 239 4.40 -7.43 15.65
C ILE A 239 5.33 -6.66 14.73
N SER A 240 6.61 -7.00 14.70
CA SER A 240 7.62 -6.34 13.86
C SER A 240 8.29 -7.33 12.92
N GLY A 241 8.75 -6.85 11.75
CA GLY A 241 9.34 -7.69 10.71
C GLY A 241 8.38 -8.08 9.58
N VAL A 242 7.19 -7.46 9.55
CA VAL A 242 6.23 -7.61 8.46
C VAL A 242 6.52 -6.62 7.33
N ALA A 243 5.99 -6.87 6.14
CA ALA A 243 6.21 -6.00 4.98
C ALA A 243 5.50 -4.66 5.14
N LYS A 244 6.23 -3.56 4.91
CA LYS A 244 5.69 -2.20 4.92
C LYS A 244 4.93 -1.87 3.65
N SER A 245 5.37 -2.40 2.51
CA SER A 245 4.91 -1.98 1.19
C SER A 245 4.76 -3.16 0.24
N TYR A 246 3.99 -2.92 -0.82
CA TYR A 246 3.65 -3.89 -1.85
C TYR A 246 3.82 -3.25 -3.23
N ASN A 247 4.50 -3.94 -4.15
CA ASN A 247 4.62 -3.53 -5.54
C ASN A 247 3.38 -3.98 -6.31
N ILE A 248 2.67 -3.02 -6.91
CA ILE A 248 1.38 -3.28 -7.57
C ILE A 248 1.58 -4.06 -8.85
N SER A 249 2.58 -3.69 -9.65
CA SER A 249 2.85 -4.32 -10.95
C SER A 249 3.48 -5.70 -10.86
N GLN A 250 4.17 -6.00 -9.77
CA GLN A 250 4.80 -7.30 -9.55
C GLN A 250 4.00 -8.20 -8.59
N MET A 251 2.94 -7.65 -8.00
CA MET A 251 2.02 -8.35 -7.09
C MET A 251 2.73 -9.06 -5.93
N HIS A 252 3.71 -8.40 -5.31
CA HIS A 252 4.42 -8.95 -4.15
C HIS A 252 4.83 -7.89 -3.13
N ALA A 253 5.00 -8.34 -1.88
CA ALA A 253 5.51 -7.51 -0.80
C ALA A 253 6.97 -7.12 -1.03
N LEU A 254 7.32 -5.87 -0.74
CA LEU A 254 8.69 -5.38 -0.83
C LEU A 254 9.49 -5.70 0.44
N THR A 255 10.80 -5.51 0.37
CA THR A 255 11.73 -5.94 1.42
C THR A 255 11.84 -4.98 2.61
N GLU A 256 11.24 -3.80 2.53
CA GLU A 256 11.18 -2.87 3.65
C GLU A 256 10.23 -3.41 4.73
N MET A 257 10.71 -3.46 5.96
CA MET A 257 9.97 -3.98 7.10
C MET A 257 9.31 -2.85 7.90
N THR A 258 8.22 -3.21 8.56
CA THR A 258 7.52 -2.34 9.51
C THR A 258 7.05 -3.14 10.72
N ALA A 259 6.33 -2.46 11.60
CA ALA A 259 5.66 -3.06 12.74
C ALA A 259 4.20 -2.58 12.81
N HIS A 260 3.31 -3.49 13.21
CA HIS A 260 1.90 -3.21 13.43
C HIS A 260 1.54 -3.39 14.90
N GLU A 261 0.78 -2.44 15.44
CA GLU A 261 0.16 -2.60 16.75
C GLU A 261 -0.99 -3.58 16.65
N LEU A 262 -1.05 -4.53 17.59
CA LEU A 262 -2.07 -5.55 17.65
C LEU A 262 -3.12 -5.14 18.70
N THR A 263 -4.36 -5.08 18.26
CA THR A 263 -5.52 -4.70 19.09
C THR A 263 -6.59 -5.78 19.06
N GLY A 264 -7.69 -5.61 19.78
CA GLY A 264 -8.81 -6.55 19.73
C GLY A 264 -8.50 -7.94 20.30
N TRP A 265 -7.63 -8.01 21.29
CA TRP A 265 -7.27 -9.25 21.96
C TRP A 265 -8.49 -9.90 22.63
N LYS A 266 -8.64 -11.21 22.44
CA LYS A 266 -9.65 -12.04 23.11
C LYS A 266 -8.95 -13.02 24.03
N GLY A 267 -9.44 -13.14 25.25
CA GLY A 267 -8.92 -14.08 26.23
C GLY A 267 -9.79 -15.31 26.39
N THR A 268 -9.17 -16.46 26.59
CA THR A 268 -9.85 -17.74 26.86
C THR A 268 -9.15 -18.47 27.99
N ALA A 269 -9.86 -18.68 29.10
CA ALA A 269 -9.40 -19.54 30.19
C ALA A 269 -9.56 -21.03 29.77
N VAL A 270 -8.51 -21.81 29.95
CA VAL A 270 -8.51 -23.27 29.71
C VAL A 270 -8.71 -24.01 31.02
N THR A 271 -8.05 -23.53 32.09
CA THR A 271 -8.24 -23.98 33.47
C THR A 271 -8.27 -22.75 34.39
N ASP A 272 -8.39 -22.97 35.70
CA ASP A 272 -8.37 -21.85 36.68
C ASP A 272 -7.06 -21.06 36.63
N SER A 273 -5.96 -21.67 36.18
CA SER A 273 -4.63 -21.05 36.19
C SER A 273 -3.96 -21.01 34.81
N THR A 274 -4.59 -21.55 33.77
CA THR A 274 -4.03 -21.52 32.42
C THR A 274 -5.03 -20.97 31.42
N GLY A 275 -4.54 -20.26 30.41
CA GLY A 275 -5.37 -19.71 29.36
C GLY A 275 -4.51 -19.22 28.20
N TYR A 276 -5.15 -18.58 27.24
CA TYR A 276 -4.48 -17.94 26.13
C TYR A 276 -5.19 -16.65 25.74
N VAL A 277 -4.46 -15.80 25.06
CA VAL A 277 -5.04 -14.64 24.37
C VAL A 277 -4.78 -14.78 22.89
N GLU A 278 -5.71 -14.28 22.09
CA GLU A 278 -5.58 -14.31 20.63
C GLU A 278 -6.13 -13.03 19.99
N THR A 279 -5.57 -12.67 18.86
CA THR A 279 -6.02 -11.57 18.01
C THR A 279 -5.68 -11.84 16.55
N THR A 280 -6.21 -11.03 15.65
CA THR A 280 -5.86 -11.04 14.23
C THR A 280 -5.39 -9.67 13.78
N PHE A 281 -4.56 -9.63 12.75
CA PHE A 281 -4.10 -8.40 12.12
C PHE A 281 -3.92 -8.60 10.61
N GLN A 282 -3.81 -7.50 9.87
CA GLN A 282 -3.64 -7.47 8.43
C GLN A 282 -2.25 -6.91 8.07
N THR A 283 -1.64 -7.47 7.01
CA THR A 283 -0.34 -7.04 6.52
C THR A 283 -0.22 -7.33 5.02
N PHE A 284 0.69 -6.66 4.32
CA PHE A 284 1.08 -7.06 2.94
C PHE A 284 1.82 -8.39 2.89
N GLY A 285 2.05 -9.01 4.03
CA GLY A 285 2.66 -10.32 4.16
C GLY A 285 4.04 -10.27 4.77
N LEU A 286 4.77 -11.33 4.51
CA LEU A 286 6.09 -11.57 5.08
C LEU A 286 7.16 -11.34 4.01
N VAL A 287 8.12 -10.47 4.31
CA VAL A 287 9.20 -10.05 3.39
C VAL A 287 9.98 -11.21 2.79
N LYS A 288 10.12 -12.32 3.54
CA LYS A 288 10.86 -13.52 3.12
C LYS A 288 9.96 -14.74 2.85
N GLY A 289 8.67 -14.52 2.69
CA GLY A 289 7.71 -15.60 2.56
C GLY A 289 7.54 -16.39 3.85
N TYR A 290 7.34 -17.72 3.76
CA TYR A 290 7.03 -18.57 4.92
C TYR A 290 8.25 -19.11 5.68
N SER A 291 9.46 -18.79 5.22
CA SER A 291 10.71 -19.32 5.78
C SER A 291 11.44 -18.28 6.64
N TYR A 292 10.78 -17.82 7.70
CA TYR A 292 11.39 -16.91 8.65
C TYR A 292 12.26 -17.64 9.65
N LYS A 293 13.43 -17.09 9.97
CA LYS A 293 14.18 -17.47 11.15
C LYS A 293 13.51 -16.88 12.39
N PRO A 294 13.75 -17.46 13.59
CA PRO A 294 13.14 -16.95 14.83
C PRO A 294 13.31 -15.44 15.01
N ASP A 295 14.50 -14.93 14.71
CA ASP A 295 14.96 -13.57 14.92
C ASP A 295 14.61 -12.59 13.77
N GLU A 296 13.80 -12.99 12.81
CA GLU A 296 13.35 -12.15 11.69
C GLU A 296 11.95 -11.57 11.90
N LEU A 297 11.16 -12.12 12.83
CA LEU A 297 9.83 -11.66 13.21
C LEU A 297 9.73 -11.67 14.74
N TYR A 298 9.35 -10.56 15.33
CA TYR A 298 9.23 -10.42 16.79
C TYR A 298 7.83 -10.00 17.20
N LEU A 299 7.33 -10.68 18.24
CA LEU A 299 6.15 -10.25 18.97
C LEU A 299 6.60 -9.58 20.27
N HIS A 300 6.40 -8.29 20.36
CA HIS A 300 6.64 -7.47 21.56
C HIS A 300 5.33 -7.39 22.31
N LEU A 301 5.29 -7.92 23.53
CA LEU A 301 4.07 -8.08 24.31
C LEU A 301 4.24 -7.43 25.68
N ASP A 302 3.36 -6.48 26.00
CA ASP A 302 3.16 -5.95 27.36
C ASP A 302 1.91 -6.55 27.95
N VAL A 303 2.05 -7.14 29.13
CA VAL A 303 0.99 -7.77 29.88
C VAL A 303 0.81 -7.00 31.19
N MET A 304 -0.37 -6.39 31.37
CA MET A 304 -0.74 -5.75 32.62
C MET A 304 -1.45 -6.80 33.50
N LEU A 305 -1.03 -6.84 34.76
CA LEU A 305 -1.63 -7.77 35.73
C LEU A 305 -2.83 -7.16 36.45
N VAL A 306 -3.60 -8.00 37.13
CA VAL A 306 -4.85 -7.63 37.84
C VAL A 306 -4.66 -6.68 39.02
N ASP A 307 -3.43 -6.34 39.42
CA ASP A 307 -3.14 -5.27 40.37
C ASP A 307 -3.18 -3.87 39.72
N GLY A 308 -3.28 -3.78 38.38
CA GLY A 308 -3.31 -2.55 37.61
C GLY A 308 -2.00 -1.77 37.56
N GLU A 309 -0.95 -2.26 38.19
CA GLU A 309 0.36 -1.59 38.31
C GLU A 309 1.50 -2.41 37.68
N THR A 310 1.49 -3.73 37.85
CA THR A 310 2.55 -4.60 37.35
C THR A 310 2.42 -4.84 35.85
N ILE A 311 3.44 -4.45 35.11
CA ILE A 311 3.54 -4.72 33.65
C ILE A 311 4.70 -5.69 33.41
N MET A 312 4.40 -6.81 32.77
CA MET A 312 5.39 -7.79 32.28
C MET A 312 5.61 -7.55 30.80
N THR A 313 6.87 -7.36 30.39
CA THR A 313 7.25 -7.14 28.99
C THR A 313 8.00 -8.34 28.43
N TYR A 314 7.55 -8.86 27.32
CA TYR A 314 8.14 -9.99 26.60
C TYR A 314 8.55 -9.58 25.20
N ASP A 315 9.73 -10.06 24.78
CA ASP A 315 10.30 -9.84 23.45
C ASP A 315 10.53 -11.21 22.81
N LEU A 316 9.55 -11.67 22.04
CA LEU A 316 9.46 -13.06 21.58
C LEU A 316 9.87 -13.18 20.12
N PRO A 317 10.95 -13.90 19.80
CA PRO A 317 11.31 -14.24 18.44
C PRO A 317 10.36 -15.33 17.91
N VAL A 318 9.45 -14.97 16.99
CA VAL A 318 8.35 -15.82 16.56
C VAL A 318 8.42 -16.26 15.09
N GLY A 319 9.47 -15.90 14.38
CA GLY A 319 9.58 -16.15 12.94
C GLY A 319 9.42 -17.61 12.54
N ASN A 320 9.96 -18.55 13.32
CA ASN A 320 9.84 -19.99 13.08
C ASN A 320 8.51 -20.60 13.56
N GLN A 321 7.63 -19.79 14.15
CA GLN A 321 6.31 -20.22 14.65
C GLN A 321 5.19 -19.89 13.67
N VAL A 322 5.51 -19.20 12.56
CA VAL A 322 4.55 -18.90 11.50
C VAL A 322 4.16 -20.18 10.77
N ARG A 323 2.88 -20.43 10.63
CA ARG A 323 2.34 -21.56 9.89
C ARG A 323 1.06 -21.18 9.16
N VAL A 324 0.70 -21.94 8.13
CA VAL A 324 -0.60 -21.81 7.45
C VAL A 324 -1.71 -22.12 8.46
N SER A 325 -2.72 -21.28 8.51
CA SER A 325 -3.89 -21.50 9.34
C SER A 325 -4.81 -22.56 8.73
N ASN A 326 -5.54 -23.27 9.58
CA ASN A 326 -6.63 -24.13 9.17
C ASN A 326 -8.01 -23.44 9.32
N GLU A 327 -8.02 -22.19 9.75
CA GLU A 327 -9.23 -21.37 9.90
C GLU A 327 -9.53 -20.69 8.57
N ASN A 328 -10.80 -20.66 8.17
CA ASN A 328 -11.21 -20.24 6.83
C ASN A 328 -10.92 -18.76 6.51
N ASP A 329 -10.85 -17.90 7.53
CA ASP A 329 -10.68 -16.45 7.40
C ASP A 329 -9.29 -15.96 7.80
N ILE A 330 -8.38 -16.86 8.21
CA ILE A 330 -7.00 -16.56 8.63
C ILE A 330 -6.03 -17.29 7.71
N ASP A 331 -5.12 -16.57 7.06
CA ASP A 331 -4.14 -17.17 6.15
C ASP A 331 -2.99 -17.83 6.90
N LEU A 332 -2.45 -17.12 7.89
CA LEU A 332 -1.30 -17.54 8.68
C LEU A 332 -1.59 -17.38 10.17
N ILE A 333 -0.97 -18.22 10.98
CA ILE A 333 -1.04 -18.12 12.44
C ILE A 333 0.36 -18.18 13.07
N ILE A 334 0.56 -17.36 14.06
CA ILE A 334 1.69 -17.39 14.99
C ILE A 334 1.15 -17.91 16.33
N GLU A 335 1.64 -19.04 16.80
CA GLU A 335 1.23 -19.60 18.08
C GLU A 335 2.44 -19.78 19.01
N VAL A 336 2.51 -18.96 20.04
CA VAL A 336 3.50 -19.06 21.11
C VAL A 336 3.01 -20.13 22.08
N LYS A 337 3.45 -21.39 21.84
CA LYS A 337 2.98 -22.58 22.56
C LYS A 337 3.59 -22.75 23.93
N ASP A 338 4.84 -22.31 24.10
CA ASP A 338 5.49 -22.34 25.41
C ASP A 338 4.82 -21.27 26.28
N PRO A 339 4.06 -21.66 27.34
CA PRO A 339 3.30 -20.70 28.11
C PRO A 339 4.20 -19.69 28.80
N LEU A 340 3.79 -18.43 28.81
CA LEU A 340 4.42 -17.38 29.60
C LEU A 340 3.95 -17.43 31.03
N ASP A 341 4.86 -17.43 32.00
CA ASP A 341 4.53 -17.47 33.41
C ASP A 341 4.19 -16.07 33.94
N LEU A 342 2.98 -15.91 34.49
CA LEU A 342 2.54 -14.68 35.16
C LEU A 342 2.64 -14.85 36.66
N PRO A 343 3.30 -13.91 37.38
CA PRO A 343 3.41 -13.95 38.83
C PRO A 343 2.06 -13.73 39.48
N LYS A 344 1.88 -14.31 40.64
CA LYS A 344 0.70 -14.06 41.47
C LYS A 344 0.78 -12.67 42.07
N VAL A 345 -0.26 -11.86 41.86
CA VAL A 345 -0.41 -10.51 42.44
C VAL A 345 -1.70 -10.41 43.22
N ASN A 346 -1.78 -9.41 44.11
CA ASN A 346 -3.02 -9.14 44.82
C ASN A 346 -3.95 -8.32 43.92
N LYS A 347 -5.18 -8.78 43.75
CA LYS A 347 -6.17 -8.01 43.00
C LYS A 347 -6.48 -6.70 43.76
N THR A 348 -6.47 -5.58 43.07
CA THR A 348 -7.07 -4.33 43.54
C THR A 348 -8.58 -4.46 43.49
N GLU A 349 -9.32 -3.81 44.43
CA GLU A 349 -10.78 -3.92 44.50
C GLU A 349 -11.50 -3.52 43.21
N GLU A 350 -10.86 -2.81 42.31
CA GLU A 350 -11.36 -2.39 41.00
C GLU A 350 -11.07 -3.39 39.86
N GLY A 351 -10.24 -4.39 40.09
CA GLY A 351 -9.80 -5.36 39.06
C GLY A 351 -10.70 -6.58 38.98
N ASN A 352 -11.83 -6.51 38.30
CA ASN A 352 -12.68 -7.65 37.96
C ASN A 352 -12.17 -8.42 36.74
N GLY A 353 -11.02 -9.09 36.79
CA GLY A 353 -10.61 -10.02 35.76
C GLY A 353 -10.57 -9.45 34.33
N PHE A 354 -10.10 -10.23 33.41
CA PHE A 354 -10.00 -9.89 31.98
C PHE A 354 -11.43 -9.57 31.42
N ASP A 355 -11.85 -8.33 31.55
CA ASP A 355 -13.07 -7.80 30.92
C ASP A 355 -12.69 -7.07 29.64
N ILE A 356 -12.73 -7.82 28.51
CA ILE A 356 -12.60 -7.22 27.19
C ILE A 356 -13.96 -6.67 26.78
N THR A 357 -14.41 -5.61 27.40
CA THR A 357 -15.33 -4.71 26.76
C THR A 357 -14.52 -3.62 26.08
N VAL A 358 -14.41 -3.72 24.78
CA VAL A 358 -13.66 -2.80 23.88
C VAL A 358 -14.21 -1.37 23.92
N SER A 359 -15.29 -1.12 24.64
CA SER A 359 -16.01 0.16 24.72
C SER A 359 -15.28 1.30 25.41
N ASP A 360 -14.24 1.05 26.22
CA ASP A 360 -13.54 2.12 26.96
C ASP A 360 -12.33 2.73 26.21
N TRP A 361 -12.10 2.33 24.96
CA TRP A 361 -10.95 2.80 24.18
C TRP A 361 -11.30 3.77 23.07
N GLU A 362 -12.58 4.11 22.88
CA GLU A 362 -13.09 5.04 21.87
C GLU A 362 -13.26 6.48 22.39
N ASP A 363 -12.43 6.94 23.29
CA ASP A 363 -12.29 8.38 23.45
C ASP A 363 -11.55 8.93 22.22
N GLU A 364 -12.33 9.23 21.18
CA GLU A 364 -11.90 10.11 20.08
C GLU A 364 -11.44 11.42 20.70
N ILE A 365 -10.13 11.62 20.70
CA ILE A 365 -9.56 12.96 20.90
C ILE A 365 -9.87 13.72 19.62
N ASN A 366 -11.02 14.37 19.54
CA ASN A 366 -11.30 15.39 18.55
C ASN A 366 -10.36 16.56 18.82
N ILE A 367 -9.29 16.64 18.08
CA ILE A 367 -8.47 17.85 17.99
C ILE A 367 -9.17 18.74 16.99
N ASP A 368 -9.97 19.70 17.47
CA ASP A 368 -10.44 20.82 16.68
C ASP A 368 -9.20 21.61 16.24
N ILE A 369 -8.83 21.50 14.99
CA ILE A 369 -7.84 22.37 14.36
C ILE A 369 -8.64 23.56 13.82
N ASP A 370 -8.64 24.66 14.54
CA ASP A 370 -9.04 25.98 14.03
C ASP A 370 -8.06 26.36 12.90
N LEU A 371 -8.60 26.45 11.67
CA LEU A 371 -7.89 26.97 10.47
C LEU A 371 -8.01 28.48 10.41
#